data_98e5d311e95fc741667a9aac5866c32e
#
_entry.id   98e5d311e95fc741667a9aac5866c32e
#
_cell.length_a   1.000
_cell.length_b   1.000
_cell.length_c   1.000
_cell.angle_alpha   90.00
_cell.angle_beta   90.00
_cell.angle_gamma   90.00
#
_symmetry.space_group_name_H-M   'P 1'
#
loop_
_entity.id
_entity.type
_entity.pdbx_description
1 polymer ?
#
loop_
_entity_poly.entity_id
_entity_poly.type
_entity_poly.pdbx_seq_one_letter_code
_entity_poly.pdbx_strand_id
1 'polypeptide(L)'
;MSLPIHAVLPELLAALRERTSAVLIAPPGAGKTTAVASALIGEDWCKGTVIILSPRRVAARAAAERMAEMLGEKPGETVGYLTRLDSKRSARTRILVMTEAIFVATILDDPELSGVSAVLFDEAHERHLDSDLGLALAIESAGVLREDLRLLVMSATLDGARFASLLGGAPVIESEGKAHPLTIR
;
A
#
# COMPACT_ATOMS: atom_id res chain seq x y z
N MET A 1 2.38 23.34 -2.33
CA MET A 1 1.12 22.93 -1.70
C MET A 1 1.28 21.56 -1.07
N SER A 2 1.01 21.44 0.20
CA SER A 2 1.00 20.14 0.88
C SER A 2 -0.21 19.33 0.41
N LEU A 3 0.00 18.06 0.04
CA LEU A 3 -1.09 17.17 -0.29
C LEU A 3 -1.91 16.87 0.97
N PRO A 4 -3.25 16.68 0.86
CA PRO A 4 -4.10 16.35 2.02
C PRO A 4 -3.59 15.14 2.81
N ILE A 5 -2.96 14.18 2.16
CA ILE A 5 -2.38 13.00 2.78
C ILE A 5 -1.31 13.36 3.84
N HIS A 6 -0.55 14.43 3.63
CA HIS A 6 0.51 14.82 4.57
C HIS A 6 -0.05 15.22 5.93
N ALA A 7 -1.29 15.71 6.00
CA ALA A 7 -1.92 16.07 7.26
C ALA A 7 -2.23 14.86 8.15
N VAL A 8 -2.46 13.69 7.55
CA VAL A 8 -2.83 12.46 8.27
C VAL A 8 -1.68 11.46 8.39
N LEU A 9 -0.55 11.69 7.74
CA LEU A 9 0.62 10.80 7.84
C LEU A 9 1.08 10.56 9.28
N PRO A 10 1.20 11.57 10.15
CA PRO A 10 1.60 11.33 11.53
C PRO A 10 0.66 10.37 12.28
N GLU A 11 -0.64 10.52 12.08
CA GLU A 11 -1.66 9.65 12.68
C GLU A 11 -1.55 8.22 12.13
N LEU A 12 -1.36 8.08 10.80
CA LEU A 12 -1.20 6.80 10.15
C LEU A 12 0.06 6.08 10.64
N LEU A 13 1.18 6.78 10.73
CA LEU A 13 2.43 6.21 11.23
C LEU A 13 2.32 5.78 12.69
N ALA A 14 1.67 6.59 13.53
CA ALA A 14 1.41 6.23 14.92
C ALA A 14 0.54 4.98 15.04
N ALA A 15 -0.51 4.88 14.21
CA ALA A 15 -1.37 3.70 14.17
C ALA A 15 -0.61 2.43 13.80
N LEU A 16 0.29 2.51 12.84
CA LEU A 16 1.09 1.36 12.40
C LEU A 16 2.26 1.03 13.34
N ARG A 17 2.64 1.93 14.22
CA ARG A 17 3.58 1.64 15.32
C ARG A 17 2.91 0.86 16.44
N GLU A 18 1.70 1.24 16.80
CA GLU A 18 0.93 0.63 17.89
C GLU A 18 0.23 -0.65 17.44
N ARG A 19 -0.23 -0.69 16.19
CA ARG A 19 -0.97 -1.80 15.61
C ARG A 19 -0.32 -2.24 14.31
N THR A 20 -0.61 -3.47 13.90
CA THR A 20 -0.05 -4.03 12.67
C THR A 20 -0.92 -3.81 11.44
N SER A 21 -2.07 -3.15 11.59
CA SER A 21 -2.95 -2.87 10.46
C SER A 21 -3.68 -1.55 10.60
N ALA A 22 -4.04 -0.96 9.50
CA ALA A 22 -4.81 0.27 9.42
C ALA A 22 -5.58 0.34 8.10
N VAL A 23 -6.60 1.18 8.07
CA VAL A 23 -7.34 1.52 6.85
C VAL A 23 -7.20 3.02 6.62
N LEU A 24 -6.79 3.39 5.42
CA LEU A 24 -6.71 4.79 5.00
C LEU A 24 -7.78 5.07 3.96
N ILE A 25 -8.68 5.99 4.28
CA ILE A 25 -9.65 6.51 3.33
C ILE A 25 -9.13 7.85 2.82
N ALA A 26 -8.87 7.91 1.53
CA ALA A 26 -8.36 9.12 0.89
C ALA A 26 -8.93 9.23 -0.52
N PRO A 27 -9.26 10.44 -0.97
CA PRO A 27 -9.75 10.62 -2.34
C PRO A 27 -8.71 10.13 -3.34
N PRO A 28 -9.14 9.63 -4.52
CA PRO A 28 -8.20 9.24 -5.56
C PRO A 28 -7.38 10.46 -6.00
N GLY A 29 -6.10 10.24 -6.21
CA GLY A 29 -5.21 11.33 -6.62
C GLY A 29 -3.76 10.91 -6.61
N ALA A 30 -2.98 11.62 -7.41
CA ALA A 30 -1.56 11.41 -7.52
C ALA A 30 -0.86 11.74 -6.19
N GLY A 31 0.02 10.89 -5.76
CA GLY A 31 0.93 11.15 -4.65
C GLY A 31 0.57 10.54 -3.30
N LYS A 32 -0.68 10.10 -3.07
CA LYS A 32 -1.02 9.48 -1.77
C LYS A 32 -0.19 8.23 -1.50
N THR A 33 -0.15 7.33 -2.46
CA THR A 33 0.57 6.06 -2.34
C THR A 33 2.08 6.29 -2.22
N THR A 34 2.62 7.22 -3.00
CA THR A 34 4.03 7.62 -2.93
C THR A 34 4.37 8.19 -1.57
N ALA A 35 3.56 9.11 -1.05
CA ALA A 35 3.79 9.74 0.25
C ALA A 35 3.76 8.72 1.39
N VAL A 36 2.78 7.81 1.37
CA VAL A 36 2.65 6.76 2.37
C VAL A 36 3.85 5.82 2.33
N ALA A 37 4.19 5.26 1.17
CA ALA A 37 5.29 4.31 1.05
C ALA A 37 6.63 4.94 1.44
N SER A 38 6.89 6.16 1.01
CA SER A 38 8.12 6.89 1.37
C SER A 38 8.23 7.13 2.87
N ALA A 39 7.11 7.43 3.52
CA ALA A 39 7.09 7.61 4.97
C ALA A 39 7.32 6.27 5.71
N LEU A 40 6.76 5.18 5.22
CA LEU A 40 6.91 3.87 5.86
C LEU A 40 8.34 3.35 5.86
N ILE A 41 9.08 3.52 4.77
CA ILE A 41 10.47 3.04 4.70
C ILE A 41 11.41 3.78 5.66
N GLY A 42 11.01 4.93 6.18
CA GLY A 42 11.75 5.66 7.21
C GLY A 42 11.46 5.20 8.64
N GLU A 43 10.50 4.29 8.84
CA GLU A 43 10.12 3.83 10.16
C GLU A 43 11.09 2.75 10.69
N ASP A 44 11.31 2.76 12.02
CA ASP A 44 12.22 1.81 12.65
C ASP A 44 11.81 0.35 12.49
N TRP A 45 10.51 0.07 12.46
CA TRP A 45 9.99 -1.27 12.27
C TRP A 45 10.10 -1.76 10.82
N CYS A 46 10.28 -0.85 9.85
CA CYS A 46 10.28 -1.16 8.43
C CYS A 46 11.71 -1.34 7.91
N LYS A 47 12.28 -2.51 8.14
CA LYS A 47 13.64 -2.86 7.69
C LYS A 47 13.66 -3.55 6.32
N GLY A 48 12.55 -4.14 5.94
CA GLY A 48 12.41 -4.87 4.69
C GLY A 48 11.70 -4.08 3.60
N THR A 49 11.09 -4.80 2.69
CA THR A 49 10.40 -4.23 1.53
C THR A 49 8.97 -3.87 1.85
N VAL A 50 8.50 -2.75 1.32
CA VAL A 50 7.10 -2.36 1.27
C VAL A 50 6.56 -2.77 -0.09
N ILE A 51 5.57 -3.66 -0.10
CA ILE A 51 4.88 -4.08 -1.33
C ILE A 51 3.66 -3.19 -1.52
N ILE A 52 3.48 -2.66 -2.73
CA ILE A 52 2.29 -1.91 -3.13
C ILE A 52 1.58 -2.70 -4.21
N LEU A 53 0.31 -3.01 -3.99
CA LEU A 53 -0.50 -3.71 -4.97
C LEU A 53 -1.26 -2.73 -5.85
N SER A 54 -1.18 -2.97 -7.15
CA SER A 54 -1.89 -2.18 -8.16
C SER A 54 -2.73 -3.14 -9.01
N PRO A 55 -3.98 -2.79 -9.32
CA PRO A 55 -4.86 -3.69 -10.09
C PRO A 55 -4.43 -3.88 -11.54
N ARG A 56 -3.60 -2.98 -12.08
CA ARG A 56 -3.23 -2.98 -13.51
C ARG A 56 -1.73 -2.91 -13.71
N ARG A 57 -1.21 -3.69 -14.67
CA ARG A 57 0.23 -3.73 -15.01
C ARG A 57 0.78 -2.36 -15.40
N VAL A 58 0.07 -1.64 -16.26
CA VAL A 58 0.48 -0.31 -16.73
C VAL A 58 0.53 0.67 -15.57
N ALA A 59 -0.46 0.62 -14.67
CA ALA A 59 -0.51 1.48 -13.49
C ALA A 59 0.60 1.14 -12.50
N ALA A 60 0.93 -0.14 -12.34
CA ALA A 60 2.02 -0.56 -11.46
C ALA A 60 3.37 -0.01 -11.92
N ARG A 61 3.69 -0.20 -13.18
CA ARG A 61 4.90 0.33 -13.78
C ARG A 61 4.97 1.86 -13.70
N ALA A 62 3.89 2.53 -14.10
CA ALA A 62 3.82 4.00 -14.08
C ALA A 62 3.99 4.57 -12.67
N ALA A 63 3.38 3.92 -11.67
CA ALA A 63 3.53 4.30 -10.28
C ALA A 63 4.98 4.17 -9.81
N ALA A 64 5.64 3.06 -10.13
CA ALA A 64 7.04 2.86 -9.77
C ALA A 64 7.97 3.87 -10.45
N GLU A 65 7.75 4.13 -11.74
CA GLU A 65 8.53 5.13 -12.48
C GLU A 65 8.38 6.53 -11.88
N ARG A 66 7.16 6.91 -11.53
CA ARG A 66 6.87 8.20 -10.90
C ARG A 66 7.52 8.34 -9.53
N MET A 67 7.43 7.31 -8.69
CA MET A 67 8.06 7.31 -7.37
C MET A 67 9.58 7.41 -7.48
N ALA A 68 10.19 6.67 -8.39
CA ALA A 68 11.63 6.71 -8.63
C ALA A 68 12.06 8.09 -9.09
N GLU A 69 11.33 8.70 -10.03
CA GLU A 69 11.59 10.06 -10.51
C GLU A 69 11.54 11.08 -9.37
N MET A 70 10.55 10.96 -8.47
CA MET A 70 10.44 11.85 -7.30
C MET A 70 11.65 11.75 -6.36
N LEU A 71 12.31 10.59 -6.32
CA LEU A 71 13.53 10.37 -5.54
C LEU A 71 14.80 10.72 -6.31
N GLY A 72 14.68 11.16 -7.56
CA GLY A 72 15.84 11.42 -8.43
C GLY A 72 16.57 10.15 -8.87
N GLU A 73 15.87 9.02 -8.88
CA GLU A 73 16.41 7.70 -9.19
C GLU A 73 15.73 7.08 -10.42
N LYS A 74 16.30 5.99 -10.89
CA LYS A 74 15.69 5.16 -11.94
C LYS A 74 14.93 4.00 -11.31
N PRO A 75 13.86 3.49 -11.98
CA PRO A 75 13.19 2.27 -11.54
C PRO A 75 14.18 1.11 -11.41
N GLY A 76 14.07 0.35 -10.33
CA GLY A 76 14.96 -0.74 -9.99
C GLY A 76 16.01 -0.41 -8.94
N GLU A 77 16.09 0.85 -8.52
CA GLU A 77 16.91 1.28 -7.38
C GLU A 77 16.07 1.16 -6.09
N THR A 78 15.78 2.25 -5.39
CA THR A 78 14.93 2.18 -4.18
C THR A 78 13.50 1.74 -4.48
N VAL A 79 12.96 2.16 -5.63
CA VAL A 79 11.61 1.79 -6.08
C VAL A 79 11.72 0.90 -7.31
N GLY A 80 11.09 -0.25 -7.24
CA GLY A 80 11.00 -1.18 -8.37
C GLY A 80 9.58 -1.61 -8.64
N TYR A 81 9.38 -2.39 -9.69
CA TYR A 81 8.10 -2.99 -10.02
C TYR A 81 8.27 -4.43 -10.50
N LEU A 82 7.22 -5.19 -10.33
CA LEU A 82 7.15 -6.57 -10.76
C LEU A 82 5.79 -6.83 -11.40
N THR A 83 5.79 -7.10 -12.68
CA THR A 83 4.61 -7.51 -13.44
C THR A 83 4.92 -8.82 -14.16
N ARG A 84 3.91 -9.44 -14.75
CA ARG A 84 4.07 -10.72 -15.44
C ARG A 84 5.08 -10.66 -16.60
N LEU A 85 5.13 -9.53 -17.31
CA LEU A 85 5.91 -9.40 -18.55
C LEU A 85 7.19 -8.57 -18.38
N ASP A 86 7.31 -7.83 -17.27
CA ASP A 86 8.38 -6.88 -17.10
C ASP A 86 8.66 -6.69 -15.60
N SER A 87 9.92 -6.50 -15.27
CA SER A 87 10.31 -6.21 -13.90
C SER A 87 11.57 -5.36 -13.85
N LYS A 88 11.63 -4.46 -12.89
CA LYS A 88 12.85 -3.74 -12.52
C LYS A 88 12.96 -3.68 -11.02
N ARG A 89 13.92 -4.42 -10.48
CA ARG A 89 14.24 -4.42 -9.06
C ARG A 89 15.70 -4.81 -8.86
N SER A 90 16.24 -4.50 -7.70
CA SER A 90 17.60 -4.87 -7.31
C SER A 90 17.64 -5.20 -5.82
N ALA A 91 18.81 -5.54 -5.30
CA ALA A 91 19.01 -5.75 -3.87
C ALA A 91 18.76 -4.49 -3.03
N ARG A 92 18.78 -3.30 -3.66
CA ARG A 92 18.52 -2.00 -3.04
C ARG A 92 17.05 -1.63 -2.97
N THR A 93 16.17 -2.37 -3.65
CA THR A 93 14.75 -2.05 -3.73
C THR A 93 14.08 -2.18 -2.37
N ARG A 94 13.46 -1.09 -1.91
CA ARG A 94 12.73 -0.99 -0.66
C ARG A 94 11.21 -0.87 -0.85
N ILE A 95 10.80 -0.35 -2.00
CA ILE A 95 9.39 -0.22 -2.39
C ILE A 95 9.22 -0.99 -3.69
N LEU A 96 8.36 -2.00 -3.67
CA LEU A 96 8.12 -2.85 -4.83
C LEU A 96 6.64 -2.80 -5.20
N VAL A 97 6.35 -2.20 -6.35
CA VAL A 97 4.99 -2.15 -6.89
C VAL A 97 4.75 -3.40 -7.74
N MET A 98 3.69 -4.12 -7.45
CA MET A 98 3.34 -5.33 -8.21
C MET A 98 1.84 -5.41 -8.46
N THR A 99 1.46 -6.22 -9.42
CA THR A 99 0.05 -6.51 -9.68
C THR A 99 -0.50 -7.45 -8.60
N GLU A 100 -1.81 -7.43 -8.43
CA GLU A 100 -2.50 -8.28 -7.45
C GLU A 100 -2.29 -9.77 -7.73
N ALA A 101 -2.33 -10.17 -9.00
CA ALA A 101 -2.10 -11.56 -9.39
C ALA A 101 -0.68 -12.04 -9.06
N ILE A 102 0.32 -11.20 -9.27
CA ILE A 102 1.72 -11.51 -8.90
C ILE A 102 1.84 -11.65 -7.37
N PHE A 103 1.17 -10.80 -6.62
CA PHE A 103 1.18 -10.90 -5.17
C PHE A 103 0.57 -12.22 -4.68
N VAL A 104 -0.57 -12.62 -5.23
CA VAL A 104 -1.19 -13.91 -4.88
C VAL A 104 -0.21 -15.06 -5.14
N ALA A 105 0.43 -15.08 -6.29
CA ALA A 105 1.46 -16.08 -6.60
C ALA A 105 2.64 -16.02 -5.62
N THR A 106 3.06 -14.82 -5.24
CA THR A 106 4.16 -14.60 -4.30
C THR A 106 3.86 -15.15 -2.91
N ILE A 107 2.69 -14.86 -2.36
CA ILE A 107 2.32 -15.31 -1.01
C ILE A 107 2.00 -16.80 -0.97
N LEU A 108 1.51 -17.37 -2.07
CA LEU A 108 1.31 -18.83 -2.15
C LEU A 108 2.65 -19.58 -2.20
N ASP A 109 3.65 -18.99 -2.85
CA ASP A 109 5.01 -19.56 -2.91
C ASP A 109 5.78 -19.35 -1.60
N ASP A 110 5.64 -18.18 -0.99
CA ASP A 110 6.27 -17.82 0.28
C ASP A 110 5.24 -17.23 1.25
N PRO A 111 4.52 -18.08 2.01
CA PRO A 111 3.50 -17.61 2.95
C PRO A 111 4.02 -16.69 4.06
N GLU A 112 5.29 -16.77 4.40
CA GLU A 112 5.91 -15.90 5.40
C GLU A 112 6.26 -14.53 4.84
N LEU A 113 6.18 -14.32 3.52
CA LEU A 113 6.60 -13.07 2.87
C LEU A 113 7.96 -12.60 3.39
N SER A 114 8.97 -13.47 3.26
CA SER A 114 10.32 -13.24 3.77
C SER A 114 10.90 -11.93 3.26
N GLY A 115 11.41 -11.09 4.16
CA GLY A 115 11.99 -9.80 3.82
C GLY A 115 10.97 -8.68 3.53
N VAL A 116 9.67 -8.94 3.69
CA VAL A 116 8.61 -7.95 3.52
C VAL A 116 8.19 -7.40 4.87
N SER A 117 8.15 -6.08 5.00
CA SER A 117 7.74 -5.39 6.24
C SER A 117 6.29 -4.93 6.20
N ALA A 118 5.78 -4.56 5.03
CA ALA A 118 4.42 -4.05 4.87
C ALA A 118 3.86 -4.38 3.49
N VAL A 119 2.55 -4.53 3.43
CA VAL A 119 1.79 -4.68 2.18
C VAL A 119 0.70 -3.62 2.15
N LEU A 120 0.67 -2.84 1.08
CA LEU A 120 -0.31 -1.79 0.83
C LEU A 120 -1.27 -2.24 -0.25
N PHE A 121 -2.54 -2.36 0.10
CA PHE A 121 -3.63 -2.71 -0.83
C PHE A 121 -4.26 -1.42 -1.33
N ASP A 122 -3.78 -0.93 -2.47
CA ASP A 122 -4.27 0.30 -3.07
C ASP A 122 -5.54 0.05 -3.90
N GLU A 123 -6.39 1.05 -3.99
CA GLU A 123 -7.66 0.98 -4.73
C GLU A 123 -8.56 -0.21 -4.31
N ALA A 124 -8.57 -0.54 -3.03
CA ALA A 124 -9.30 -1.70 -2.50
C ALA A 124 -10.82 -1.62 -2.73
N HIS A 125 -11.37 -0.41 -2.91
CA HIS A 125 -12.78 -0.20 -3.22
C HIS A 125 -13.20 -0.78 -4.58
N GLU A 126 -12.28 -1.02 -5.50
CA GLU A 126 -12.57 -1.63 -6.80
C GLU A 126 -12.92 -3.12 -6.71
N ARG A 127 -12.62 -3.78 -5.60
CA ARG A 127 -13.02 -5.15 -5.25
C ARG A 127 -12.69 -6.19 -6.31
N HIS A 128 -11.46 -6.20 -6.80
CA HIS A 128 -10.98 -7.27 -7.68
C HIS A 128 -10.79 -8.58 -6.91
N LEU A 129 -11.08 -9.71 -7.56
CA LEU A 129 -10.97 -11.04 -6.95
C LEU A 129 -9.55 -11.30 -6.41
N ASP A 130 -8.52 -11.01 -7.20
CA ASP A 130 -7.12 -11.22 -6.78
C ASP A 130 -6.73 -10.28 -5.61
N SER A 131 -7.29 -9.09 -5.54
CA SER A 131 -7.10 -8.17 -4.42
C SER A 131 -7.72 -8.74 -3.15
N ASP A 132 -8.96 -9.19 -3.22
CA ASP A 132 -9.68 -9.78 -2.08
C ASP A 132 -8.99 -11.07 -1.60
N LEU A 133 -8.55 -11.92 -2.52
CA LEU A 133 -7.81 -13.13 -2.20
C LEU A 133 -6.45 -12.81 -1.58
N GLY A 134 -5.71 -11.88 -2.16
CA GLY A 134 -4.42 -11.43 -1.63
C GLY A 134 -4.53 -10.86 -0.23
N LEU A 135 -5.57 -10.07 0.03
CA LEU A 135 -5.84 -9.53 1.37
C LEU A 135 -6.14 -10.66 2.37
N ALA A 136 -7.00 -11.61 2.00
CA ALA A 136 -7.33 -12.74 2.87
C ALA A 136 -6.09 -13.57 3.22
N LEU A 137 -5.24 -13.87 2.25
CA LEU A 137 -3.99 -14.59 2.44
C LEU A 137 -2.99 -13.81 3.31
N ALA A 138 -2.91 -12.50 3.11
CA ALA A 138 -2.04 -11.64 3.92
C ALA A 138 -2.51 -11.56 5.37
N ILE A 139 -3.81 -11.47 5.61
CA ILE A 139 -4.39 -11.48 6.96
C ILE A 139 -4.05 -12.79 7.66
N GLU A 140 -4.20 -13.92 6.97
CA GLU A 140 -3.85 -15.24 7.52
C GLU A 140 -2.36 -15.32 7.85
N SER A 141 -1.50 -14.92 6.95
CA SER A 141 -0.05 -14.89 7.16
C SER A 141 0.32 -14.01 8.37
N ALA A 142 -0.22 -12.82 8.45
CA ALA A 142 0.04 -11.88 9.56
C ALA A 142 -0.45 -12.45 10.90
N GLY A 143 -1.56 -13.17 10.91
CA GLY A 143 -2.12 -13.73 12.13
C GLY A 143 -1.40 -14.97 12.65
N VAL A 144 -0.79 -15.75 11.78
CA VAL A 144 -0.24 -17.08 12.12
C VAL A 144 1.28 -17.11 12.03
N LEU A 145 1.87 -16.52 11.00
CA LEU A 145 3.29 -16.64 10.67
C LEU A 145 4.10 -15.37 10.93
N ARG A 146 3.50 -14.21 10.76
CA ARG A 146 4.17 -12.93 10.77
C ARG A 146 3.38 -11.87 11.54
N GLU A 147 3.47 -11.92 12.87
CA GLU A 147 2.78 -10.93 13.74
C GLU A 147 3.28 -9.49 13.56
N ASP A 148 4.49 -9.32 13.02
CA ASP A 148 5.12 -8.03 12.75
C ASP A 148 4.75 -7.43 11.38
N LEU A 149 4.13 -8.20 10.49
CA LEU A 149 3.77 -7.74 9.15
C LEU A 149 2.68 -6.67 9.21
N ARG A 150 2.95 -5.49 8.62
CA ARG A 150 1.96 -4.40 8.55
C ARG A 150 1.12 -4.53 7.29
N LEU A 151 -0.19 -4.39 7.47
CA LEU A 151 -1.17 -4.40 6.38
C LEU A 151 -1.91 -3.08 6.37
N LEU A 152 -1.85 -2.38 5.26
CA LEU A 152 -2.55 -1.11 5.06
C LEU A 152 -3.49 -1.24 3.87
N VAL A 153 -4.77 -1.04 4.11
CA VAL A 153 -5.79 -0.98 3.07
C VAL A 153 -6.10 0.47 2.76
N MET A 154 -5.98 0.84 1.50
CA MET A 154 -6.29 2.19 1.03
C MET A 154 -7.50 2.16 0.11
N SER A 155 -8.45 3.04 0.38
CA SER A 155 -9.71 3.12 -0.37
C SER A 155 -10.12 4.57 -0.59
N ALA A 156 -10.76 4.83 -1.70
CA ALA A 156 -11.33 6.14 -2.01
C ALA A 156 -12.80 6.27 -1.56
N THR A 157 -13.38 5.21 -1.02
CA THR A 157 -14.78 5.17 -0.58
C THR A 157 -14.91 4.99 0.93
N LEU A 158 -16.12 5.23 1.46
CA LEU A 158 -16.41 5.11 2.89
C LEU A 158 -16.55 3.67 3.40
N ASP A 159 -16.17 2.66 2.61
CA ASP A 159 -16.19 1.24 3.00
C ASP A 159 -15.10 0.87 4.02
N GLY A 160 -14.46 1.86 4.62
CA GLY A 160 -13.38 1.66 5.59
C GLY A 160 -13.75 0.79 6.77
N ALA A 161 -14.98 0.91 7.28
CA ALA A 161 -15.45 0.09 8.41
C ALA A 161 -15.45 -1.41 8.09
N ARG A 162 -15.79 -1.78 6.85
CA ARG A 162 -15.76 -3.18 6.39
C ARG A 162 -14.34 -3.73 6.37
N PHE A 163 -13.40 -2.98 5.80
CA PHE A 163 -11.99 -3.39 5.79
C PHE A 163 -11.39 -3.42 7.20
N ALA A 164 -11.74 -2.45 8.04
CA ALA A 164 -11.31 -2.42 9.43
C ALA A 164 -11.77 -3.66 10.19
N SER A 165 -13.02 -4.09 9.98
CA SER A 165 -13.56 -5.30 10.57
C SER A 165 -12.80 -6.55 10.11
N LEU A 166 -12.50 -6.65 8.80
CA LEU A 166 -11.69 -7.75 8.26
C LEU A 166 -10.29 -7.79 8.86
N LEU A 167 -9.72 -6.65 9.19
CA LEU A 167 -8.40 -6.50 9.80
C LEU A 167 -8.42 -6.59 11.34
N GLY A 168 -9.49 -7.11 11.93
CA GLY A 168 -9.60 -7.32 13.37
C GLY A 168 -9.86 -6.06 14.18
N GLY A 169 -10.55 -5.08 13.60
CA GLY A 169 -10.84 -3.81 14.27
C GLY A 169 -9.73 -2.77 14.11
N ALA A 170 -9.09 -2.75 12.95
CA ALA A 170 -8.03 -1.79 12.64
C ALA A 170 -8.54 -0.34 12.68
N PRO A 171 -7.69 0.64 13.05
CA PRO A 171 -8.07 2.05 13.01
C PRO A 171 -8.34 2.49 11.56
N VAL A 172 -9.35 3.33 11.40
CA VAL A 172 -9.69 3.96 10.13
C VAL A 172 -9.24 5.40 10.18
N ILE A 173 -8.37 5.79 9.26
CA ILE A 173 -7.84 7.13 9.14
C ILE A 173 -8.38 7.73 7.85
N GLU A 174 -8.96 8.91 7.96
CA GLU A 174 -9.61 9.58 6.84
C GLU A 174 -8.86 10.84 6.48
N SER A 175 -8.39 10.91 5.22
CA SER A 175 -7.79 12.10 4.67
C SER A 175 -8.87 12.91 3.98
N GLU A 176 -9.20 14.07 4.52
CA GLU A 176 -10.15 14.98 3.92
C GLU A 176 -9.56 15.60 2.66
N GLY A 177 -10.03 15.11 1.51
CA GLY A 177 -9.87 15.86 0.28
C GLY A 177 -10.66 17.16 0.43
N LYS A 178 -10.12 18.28 -0.02
CA LYS A 178 -10.91 19.50 -0.16
C LYS A 178 -12.11 19.18 -1.04
N ALA A 179 -13.25 18.94 -0.43
CA ALA A 179 -14.51 18.94 -1.14
C ALA A 179 -14.69 20.36 -1.68
N HIS A 180 -14.46 20.56 -2.96
CA HIS A 180 -14.93 21.74 -3.61
C HIS A 180 -16.46 21.64 -3.59
N PRO A 181 -17.17 22.57 -2.97
CA PRO A 181 -18.62 22.55 -3.02
C PRO A 181 -19.03 22.62 -4.49
N LEU A 182 -19.67 21.56 -4.95
CA LEU A 182 -20.34 21.58 -6.24
C LEU A 182 -21.49 22.59 -6.12
N THR A 183 -21.24 23.79 -6.59
CA THR A 183 -22.33 24.76 -6.76
C THR A 183 -23.13 24.28 -7.96
N ILE A 184 -24.17 23.54 -7.69
CA ILE A 184 -25.17 23.21 -8.71
C ILE A 184 -25.89 24.51 -9.01
N ARG A 185 -25.69 25.07 -10.19
CA ARG A 185 -26.51 26.14 -10.73
C ARG A 185 -27.67 25.56 -11.54
#